data_9ef6cda261cdbc42be77954f1fad4fbc
#
_entry.id   9ef6cda261cdbc42be77954f1fad4fbc
#
_cell.length_a   1.000
_cell.length_b   1.000
_cell.length_c   1.000
_cell.angle_alpha   90.00
_cell.angle_beta   90.00
_cell.angle_gamma   90.00
#
_symmetry.space_group_name_H-M   'P 1'
#
loop_
_entity.id
_entity.type
_entity.pdbx_description
1 polymer ?
#
loop_
_entity_poly.entity_id
_entity_poly.type
_entity_poly.pdbx_seq_one_letter_code
_entity_poly.pdbx_strand_id
1 'polypeptide(L)'
;MKRMALIFFTLLLCCNAFCGTRRALVVFVGDYPTESGWNRIAARNDRRIVLKMLADNGFRAADVTCLEDAGATYAAIISALEKFAAEARPGDQVYVHFSCHGQQITDQDGDESLVDPKDRYDEALVPYDACVSYGWHGYRGEKHLTDDVLNGYFSRIQKAVGSKGCLLVVNDACHSGGLEMDETPDMMPPHRGTFDAFEQPFKGRTAKPEVRQVSWVSISACKSFQTNYEVKVDGEMYGRLSYAMSRCFKPGISAEELVKALSEEYKQLPMPEGKVQTLQYVSPERSKRKAMFQDD
;
A
#
# COMPACT_ATOMS: atom_id res chain seq x y z
N MET A 1 8.13 -3.47 -76.25
CA MET A 1 8.20 -2.58 -75.13
C MET A 1 7.38 -3.19 -73.96
N LYS A 2 8.10 -3.81 -73.02
CA LYS A 2 7.46 -4.46 -71.84
C LYS A 2 7.35 -3.42 -70.71
N ARG A 3 6.14 -3.10 -70.30
CA ARG A 3 5.88 -2.22 -69.12
C ARG A 3 6.02 -3.04 -67.85
N MET A 4 7.03 -2.75 -67.06
CA MET A 4 7.25 -3.30 -65.72
C MET A 4 6.40 -2.46 -64.73
N ALA A 5 5.37 -3.08 -64.16
CA ALA A 5 4.58 -2.47 -63.10
C ALA A 5 5.32 -2.63 -61.76
N LEU A 6 5.75 -1.52 -61.18
CA LEU A 6 6.38 -1.46 -59.86
C LEU A 6 5.25 -1.43 -58.82
N ILE A 7 5.07 -2.57 -58.12
CA ILE A 7 4.11 -2.64 -56.99
C ILE A 7 4.84 -2.11 -55.77
N PHE A 8 4.46 -0.91 -55.32
CA PHE A 8 4.86 -0.36 -54.01
C PHE A 8 4.07 -1.07 -52.89
N PHE A 9 4.75 -1.97 -52.17
CA PHE A 9 4.20 -2.54 -50.93
C PHE A 9 4.45 -1.54 -49.81
N THR A 10 3.45 -0.71 -49.52
CA THR A 10 3.45 0.16 -48.35
C THR A 10 3.23 -0.69 -47.10
N LEU A 11 4.32 -1.00 -46.38
CA LEU A 11 4.27 -1.58 -45.05
C LEU A 11 3.66 -0.50 -44.13
N LEU A 12 2.35 -0.59 -43.83
CA LEU A 12 1.76 0.14 -42.72
C LEU A 12 2.37 -0.46 -41.43
N LEU A 13 3.40 0.19 -40.90
CA LEU A 13 3.77 0.04 -39.50
C LEU A 13 2.63 0.63 -38.68
N CYS A 14 1.67 -0.23 -38.27
CA CYS A 14 0.79 0.10 -37.15
C CYS A 14 1.70 0.25 -35.92
N CYS A 15 2.16 1.47 -35.64
CA CYS A 15 2.58 1.85 -34.30
C CYS A 15 1.34 1.68 -33.42
N ASN A 16 1.14 0.48 -32.88
CA ASN A 16 0.29 0.35 -31.72
C ASN A 16 0.96 1.21 -30.64
N ALA A 17 0.45 2.41 -30.42
CA ALA A 17 0.71 3.15 -29.20
C ALA A 17 0.28 2.20 -28.07
N PHE A 18 1.27 1.61 -27.39
CA PHE A 18 1.02 0.68 -26.32
C PHE A 18 0.60 1.54 -25.14
N CYS A 19 -0.71 1.83 -25.06
CA CYS A 19 -1.31 2.40 -23.87
C CYS A 19 -1.17 1.38 -22.75
N GLY A 20 -0.44 1.72 -21.70
CA GLY A 20 -0.24 0.82 -20.58
C GLY A 20 -1.55 0.47 -19.89
N THR A 21 -1.67 -0.74 -19.40
CA THR A 21 -2.87 -1.21 -18.71
C THR A 21 -2.94 -0.61 -17.29
N ARG A 22 -4.12 -0.12 -16.88
CA ARG A 22 -4.39 0.20 -15.47
C ARG A 22 -4.69 -1.10 -14.73
N ARG A 23 -3.85 -1.40 -13.74
CA ARG A 23 -3.98 -2.61 -12.91
C ARG A 23 -4.06 -2.23 -11.44
N ALA A 24 -4.86 -2.94 -10.65
CA ALA A 24 -4.92 -2.71 -9.21
C ALA A 24 -4.83 -4.02 -8.42
N LEU A 25 -4.02 -4.01 -7.36
CA LEU A 25 -4.06 -4.97 -6.27
C LEU A 25 -4.59 -4.26 -5.04
N VAL A 26 -5.71 -4.74 -4.50
CA VAL A 26 -6.31 -4.17 -3.30
C VAL A 26 -6.53 -5.26 -2.25
N VAL A 27 -6.09 -5.00 -1.03
CA VAL A 27 -6.09 -5.93 0.09
C VAL A 27 -6.84 -5.31 1.25
N PHE A 28 -7.88 -5.97 1.73
CA PHE A 28 -8.73 -5.50 2.83
C PHE A 28 -8.84 -6.61 3.87
N VAL A 29 -8.34 -6.37 5.08
CA VAL A 29 -8.48 -7.29 6.20
C VAL A 29 -9.15 -6.55 7.35
N GLY A 30 -10.43 -6.83 7.56
CA GLY A 30 -11.24 -6.19 8.60
C GLY A 30 -11.75 -7.15 9.64
N ASP A 31 -11.98 -8.40 9.28
CA ASP A 31 -12.59 -9.43 10.11
C ASP A 31 -11.57 -10.54 10.40
N TYR A 32 -10.62 -10.23 11.28
CA TYR A 32 -9.56 -11.15 11.67
C TYR A 32 -10.08 -12.33 12.47
N PRO A 33 -9.42 -13.50 12.42
CA PRO A 33 -9.75 -14.65 13.29
C PRO A 33 -9.63 -14.26 14.76
N THR A 34 -10.58 -14.67 15.59
CA THR A 34 -10.54 -14.38 17.04
C THR A 34 -9.25 -14.88 17.69
N GLU A 35 -8.75 -16.04 17.25
CA GLU A 35 -7.52 -16.65 17.72
C GLU A 35 -6.24 -15.88 17.30
N SER A 36 -6.33 -14.94 16.38
CA SER A 36 -5.19 -14.10 16.00
C SER A 36 -4.84 -13.03 17.04
N GLY A 37 -5.80 -12.66 17.89
CA GLY A 37 -5.69 -11.58 18.88
C GLY A 37 -5.89 -10.19 18.29
N TRP A 38 -6.17 -10.04 16.99
CA TRP A 38 -6.46 -8.77 16.35
C TRP A 38 -7.93 -8.36 16.50
N ASN A 39 -8.16 -7.08 16.76
CA ASN A 39 -9.49 -6.50 16.76
C ASN A 39 -10.03 -6.32 15.35
N ARG A 40 -11.37 -6.29 15.22
CA ARG A 40 -12.04 -5.96 13.96
C ARG A 40 -11.85 -4.48 13.62
N ILE A 41 -11.68 -4.18 12.33
CA ILE A 41 -11.64 -2.83 11.77
C ILE A 41 -12.57 -2.67 10.57
N ALA A 42 -12.77 -1.45 10.10
CA ALA A 42 -13.76 -1.13 9.07
C ALA A 42 -13.29 -1.35 7.62
N ALA A 43 -12.28 -2.20 7.37
CA ALA A 43 -11.71 -2.42 6.04
C ALA A 43 -12.72 -2.92 4.99
N ARG A 44 -13.81 -3.59 5.40
CA ARG A 44 -14.91 -3.97 4.49
C ARG A 44 -15.60 -2.75 3.88
N ASN A 45 -15.77 -1.66 4.66
CA ASN A 45 -16.35 -0.42 4.15
C ASN A 45 -15.40 0.26 3.17
N ASP A 46 -14.08 0.23 3.46
CA ASP A 46 -13.06 0.74 2.55
C ASP A 46 -13.07 0.02 1.21
N ARG A 47 -13.19 -1.30 1.23
CA ARG A 47 -13.30 -2.10 0.01
C ARG A 47 -14.36 -1.54 -0.92
N ARG A 48 -15.55 -1.22 -0.40
CA ARG A 48 -16.67 -0.71 -1.19
C ARG A 48 -16.34 0.61 -1.88
N ILE A 49 -15.79 1.57 -1.12
CA ILE A 49 -15.47 2.91 -1.66
C ILE A 49 -14.24 2.91 -2.56
N VAL A 50 -13.21 2.11 -2.25
CA VAL A 50 -12.00 2.02 -3.07
C VAL A 50 -12.29 1.31 -4.40
N LEU A 51 -13.04 0.20 -4.42
CA LEU A 51 -13.42 -0.46 -5.67
C LEU A 51 -14.29 0.44 -6.54
N LYS A 52 -15.22 1.22 -5.94
CA LYS A 52 -15.99 2.21 -6.66
C LYS A 52 -15.09 3.30 -7.26
N MET A 53 -14.17 3.84 -6.46
CA MET A 53 -13.20 4.83 -6.93
C MET A 53 -12.39 4.31 -8.12
N LEU A 54 -11.89 3.09 -8.06
CA LEU A 54 -11.12 2.49 -9.16
C LEU A 54 -11.98 2.36 -10.44
N ALA A 55 -13.22 1.88 -10.31
CA ALA A 55 -14.13 1.74 -11.43
C ALA A 55 -14.46 3.09 -12.06
N ASP A 56 -14.79 4.12 -11.26
CA ASP A 56 -15.07 5.48 -11.69
C ASP A 56 -13.85 6.13 -12.39
N ASN A 57 -12.65 5.64 -12.11
CA ASN A 57 -11.39 6.14 -12.67
C ASN A 57 -10.78 5.20 -13.75
N GLY A 58 -11.62 4.38 -14.39
CA GLY A 58 -11.26 3.64 -15.60
C GLY A 58 -10.46 2.34 -15.37
N PHE A 59 -10.40 1.82 -14.14
CA PHE A 59 -9.87 0.47 -13.91
C PHE A 59 -10.94 -0.57 -14.29
N ARG A 60 -10.62 -1.45 -15.21
CA ARG A 60 -11.53 -2.53 -15.59
C ARG A 60 -11.56 -3.60 -14.50
N ALA A 61 -12.71 -4.16 -14.19
CA ALA A 61 -12.86 -5.17 -13.16
C ALA A 61 -11.94 -6.38 -13.37
N ALA A 62 -11.64 -6.75 -14.63
CA ALA A 62 -10.73 -7.84 -14.96
C ALA A 62 -9.25 -7.56 -14.61
N ASP A 63 -8.90 -6.28 -14.45
CA ASP A 63 -7.53 -5.83 -14.12
C ASP A 63 -7.39 -5.47 -12.63
N VAL A 64 -8.43 -5.71 -11.84
CA VAL A 64 -8.44 -5.49 -10.38
C VAL A 64 -8.41 -6.82 -9.66
N THR A 65 -7.33 -7.08 -8.93
CA THR A 65 -7.23 -8.20 -7.98
C THR A 65 -7.60 -7.70 -6.60
N CYS A 66 -8.67 -8.25 -6.02
CA CYS A 66 -9.15 -7.90 -4.68
C CYS A 66 -9.02 -9.11 -3.76
N LEU A 67 -8.29 -8.96 -2.66
CA LEU A 67 -8.17 -9.92 -1.58
C LEU A 67 -8.88 -9.36 -0.35
N GLU A 68 -9.75 -10.17 0.27
CA GLU A 68 -10.56 -9.74 1.42
C GLU A 68 -10.53 -10.81 2.51
N ASP A 69 -10.35 -10.38 3.76
CA ASP A 69 -10.41 -11.20 4.99
C ASP A 69 -9.72 -12.56 4.80
N ALA A 70 -10.40 -13.69 4.94
CA ALA A 70 -9.83 -15.03 4.82
C ALA A 70 -9.15 -15.31 3.45
N GLY A 71 -9.44 -14.53 2.43
CA GLY A 71 -8.73 -14.56 1.14
C GLY A 71 -7.44 -13.74 1.13
N ALA A 72 -7.20 -12.89 2.13
CA ALA A 72 -6.05 -12.01 2.22
C ALA A 72 -4.97 -12.58 3.17
N THR A 73 -4.65 -13.86 3.03
CA THR A 73 -3.54 -14.51 3.76
C THR A 73 -2.18 -14.02 3.24
N TYR A 74 -1.14 -14.16 4.05
CA TYR A 74 0.23 -13.86 3.62
C TYR A 74 0.57 -14.51 2.27
N ALA A 75 0.31 -15.81 2.14
CA ALA A 75 0.60 -16.54 0.91
C ALA A 75 -0.18 -16.03 -0.31
N ALA A 76 -1.45 -15.65 -0.13
CA ALA A 76 -2.28 -15.09 -1.19
C ALA A 76 -1.78 -13.71 -1.63
N ILE A 77 -1.39 -12.86 -0.68
CA ILE A 77 -0.83 -11.52 -0.98
C ILE A 77 0.49 -11.67 -1.73
N ILE A 78 1.41 -12.52 -1.27
CA ILE A 78 2.68 -12.80 -1.94
C ILE A 78 2.45 -13.32 -3.36
N SER A 79 1.53 -14.27 -3.54
CA SER A 79 1.19 -14.79 -4.87
C SER A 79 0.66 -13.71 -5.82
N ALA A 80 -0.18 -12.80 -5.31
CA ALA A 80 -0.68 -11.68 -6.08
C ALA A 80 0.44 -10.69 -6.46
N LEU A 81 1.30 -10.32 -5.53
CA LEU A 81 2.46 -9.44 -5.78
C LEU A 81 3.43 -10.07 -6.80
N GLU A 82 3.70 -11.38 -6.68
CA GLU A 82 4.52 -12.12 -7.64
C GLU A 82 3.94 -12.06 -9.05
N LYS A 83 2.62 -12.30 -9.18
CA LYS A 83 1.90 -12.20 -10.45
C LYS A 83 1.99 -10.80 -11.03
N PHE A 84 1.78 -9.76 -10.22
CA PHE A 84 1.90 -8.36 -10.67
C PHE A 84 3.32 -8.06 -11.16
N ALA A 85 4.35 -8.50 -10.42
CA ALA A 85 5.74 -8.30 -10.83
C ALA A 85 6.10 -9.05 -12.12
N ALA A 86 5.54 -10.25 -12.36
CA ALA A 86 5.78 -11.06 -13.54
C ALA A 86 5.03 -10.55 -14.79
N GLU A 87 3.83 -10.01 -14.61
CA GLU A 87 2.95 -9.57 -15.69
C GLU A 87 3.08 -8.09 -16.07
N ALA A 88 3.71 -7.28 -15.22
CA ALA A 88 3.90 -5.85 -15.47
C ALA A 88 4.67 -5.60 -16.78
N ARG A 89 4.24 -4.60 -17.54
CA ARG A 89 4.82 -4.21 -18.83
C ARG A 89 5.18 -2.73 -18.82
N PRO A 90 6.14 -2.31 -19.67
CA PRO A 90 6.47 -0.90 -19.82
C PRO A 90 5.24 -0.05 -20.14
N GLY A 91 5.01 1.00 -19.36
CA GLY A 91 3.86 1.89 -19.49
C GLY A 91 2.66 1.52 -18.63
N ASP A 92 2.60 0.31 -18.05
CA ASP A 92 1.51 -0.07 -17.14
C ASP A 92 1.42 0.90 -15.94
N GLN A 93 0.20 1.13 -15.49
CA GLN A 93 -0.14 2.02 -14.39
C GLN A 93 -0.72 1.17 -13.27
N VAL A 94 0.09 0.95 -12.24
CA VAL A 94 -0.22 0.01 -11.15
C VAL A 94 -0.62 0.76 -9.88
N TYR A 95 -1.76 0.38 -9.33
CA TYR A 95 -2.29 0.85 -8.05
C TYR A 95 -2.27 -0.30 -7.05
N VAL A 96 -1.68 -0.09 -5.88
CA VAL A 96 -1.69 -1.06 -4.78
C VAL A 96 -2.28 -0.40 -3.55
N HIS A 97 -3.23 -1.07 -2.88
CA HIS A 97 -3.88 -0.53 -1.69
C HIS A 97 -3.99 -1.59 -0.61
N PHE A 98 -3.51 -1.27 0.57
CA PHE A 98 -3.69 -2.06 1.77
C PHE A 98 -4.58 -1.29 2.76
N SER A 99 -5.58 -1.97 3.27
CA SER A 99 -6.44 -1.53 4.37
C SER A 99 -6.51 -2.68 5.36
N CYS A 100 -5.68 -2.63 6.38
CA CYS A 100 -5.48 -3.71 7.36
C CYS A 100 -4.86 -3.15 8.64
N HIS A 101 -4.61 -3.99 9.63
CA HIS A 101 -3.72 -3.66 10.74
C HIS A 101 -2.26 -3.54 10.27
N GLY A 102 -1.47 -2.79 11.02
CA GLY A 102 -0.02 -2.79 10.92
C GLY A 102 0.60 -2.95 12.30
N GLN A 103 1.86 -3.35 12.35
CA GLN A 103 2.62 -3.56 13.58
C GLN A 103 4.11 -3.36 13.31
N GLN A 104 4.84 -2.82 14.25
CA GLN A 104 6.30 -2.90 14.24
C GLN A 104 6.74 -4.31 14.60
N ILE A 105 7.78 -4.81 13.94
CA ILE A 105 8.38 -6.13 14.16
C ILE A 105 9.90 -5.99 14.30
N THR A 106 10.55 -6.79 15.16
CA THR A 106 11.99 -6.74 15.33
C THR A 106 12.73 -6.80 14.00
N ASP A 107 13.49 -5.76 13.69
CA ASP A 107 14.38 -5.68 12.52
C ASP A 107 15.41 -6.84 12.55
N GLN A 108 15.46 -7.65 11.49
CA GLN A 108 16.33 -8.82 11.39
C GLN A 108 17.60 -8.57 10.58
N ASP A 109 17.63 -7.55 9.73
CA ASP A 109 18.79 -7.27 8.88
C ASP A 109 19.55 -5.99 9.27
N GLY A 110 18.93 -5.11 10.05
CA GLY A 110 19.54 -3.94 10.69
C GLY A 110 19.64 -2.72 9.78
N ASP A 111 18.82 -2.64 8.74
CA ASP A 111 18.85 -1.50 7.80
C ASP A 111 18.16 -0.27 8.39
N GLU A 112 17.12 -0.41 9.25
CA GLU A 112 16.50 0.69 9.98
C GLU A 112 17.52 1.47 10.83
N SER A 113 18.41 0.77 11.49
CA SER A 113 19.50 1.37 12.28
C SER A 113 20.52 2.17 11.47
N LEU A 114 20.54 2.04 10.13
CA LEU A 114 21.37 2.89 9.25
C LEU A 114 20.76 4.29 9.06
N VAL A 115 19.44 4.40 9.19
CA VAL A 115 18.70 5.67 9.05
C VAL A 115 18.57 6.34 10.41
N ASP A 116 18.09 5.60 11.42
CA ASP A 116 18.07 6.04 12.83
C ASP A 116 18.69 4.96 13.73
N PRO A 117 19.85 5.21 14.36
CA PRO A 117 20.52 4.23 15.23
C PRO A 117 19.69 3.73 16.43
N LYS A 118 18.57 4.39 16.72
CA LYS A 118 17.65 3.99 17.80
C LYS A 118 16.49 3.12 17.28
N ASP A 119 16.26 3.12 15.97
CA ASP A 119 15.24 2.29 15.37
C ASP A 119 15.73 0.84 15.27
N ARG A 120 14.88 -0.08 15.70
CA ARG A 120 15.15 -1.53 15.76
C ARG A 120 13.99 -2.35 15.23
N TYR A 121 13.07 -1.71 14.51
CA TYR A 121 11.86 -2.34 14.06
C TYR A 121 11.57 -2.04 12.61
N ASP A 122 11.25 -3.08 11.85
CA ASP A 122 10.61 -2.97 10.54
C ASP A 122 9.13 -2.61 10.71
N GLU A 123 8.57 -1.89 9.77
CA GLU A 123 7.13 -1.75 9.63
C GLU A 123 6.54 -2.96 8.89
N ALA A 124 5.49 -3.54 9.47
CA ALA A 124 4.80 -4.66 8.84
C ALA A 124 3.30 -4.45 8.70
N LEU A 125 2.75 -4.85 7.56
CA LEU A 125 1.32 -5.04 7.37
C LEU A 125 0.92 -6.41 7.91
N VAL A 126 -0.31 -6.51 8.42
CA VAL A 126 -0.83 -7.71 9.06
C VAL A 126 -1.83 -8.43 8.15
N PRO A 127 -1.45 -9.53 7.49
CA PRO A 127 -2.36 -10.40 6.76
C PRO A 127 -3.35 -11.10 7.69
N TYR A 128 -4.41 -11.67 7.11
CA TYR A 128 -5.49 -12.35 7.82
C TYR A 128 -5.00 -13.46 8.77
N ASP A 129 -3.94 -14.16 8.40
CA ASP A 129 -3.41 -15.32 9.10
C ASP A 129 -2.18 -15.02 9.98
N ALA A 130 -1.89 -13.74 10.25
CA ALA A 130 -0.86 -13.31 11.20
C ALA A 130 -1.44 -13.10 12.60
N CYS A 131 -0.67 -13.43 13.65
CA CYS A 131 -1.08 -13.23 15.04
C CYS A 131 -0.39 -12.01 15.65
N VAL A 132 -1.02 -11.42 16.67
CA VAL A 132 -0.58 -10.16 17.30
C VAL A 132 0.69 -10.30 18.13
N SER A 133 1.00 -11.51 18.65
CA SER A 133 2.11 -11.71 19.58
C SER A 133 2.97 -12.93 19.24
N TYR A 134 4.28 -12.80 19.48
CA TYR A 134 5.22 -13.89 19.35
C TYR A 134 4.90 -15.06 20.30
N GLY A 135 4.94 -16.28 19.78
CA GLY A 135 4.63 -17.49 20.54
C GLY A 135 3.14 -17.79 20.67
N TRP A 136 2.26 -16.85 20.33
CA TRP A 136 0.81 -17.06 20.35
C TRP A 136 0.45 -18.18 19.38
N HIS A 137 -0.14 -19.26 19.87
CA HIS A 137 -0.40 -20.50 19.11
C HIS A 137 0.79 -21.02 18.29
N GLY A 138 2.01 -20.78 18.76
CA GLY A 138 3.24 -21.17 18.08
C GLY A 138 3.69 -20.24 16.95
N TYR A 139 3.00 -19.12 16.75
CA TYR A 139 3.34 -18.12 15.74
C TYR A 139 4.65 -17.39 16.05
N ARG A 140 5.47 -17.15 15.04
CA ARG A 140 6.82 -16.58 15.20
C ARG A 140 7.11 -15.37 14.31
N GLY A 141 6.07 -14.75 13.73
CA GLY A 141 6.21 -13.57 12.87
C GLY A 141 6.33 -13.86 11.38
N GLU A 142 6.31 -15.13 10.97
CA GLU A 142 6.56 -15.58 9.59
C GLU A 142 5.51 -15.11 8.57
N LYS A 143 4.40 -14.53 9.05
CA LYS A 143 3.33 -14.00 8.20
C LYS A 143 3.13 -12.51 8.36
N HIS A 144 3.98 -11.80 9.09
CA HIS A 144 4.06 -10.36 9.01
C HIS A 144 4.65 -9.97 7.66
N LEU A 145 3.98 -9.06 6.96
CA LEU A 145 4.40 -8.60 5.65
C LEU A 145 5.22 -7.32 5.82
N THR A 146 6.52 -7.51 6.06
CA THR A 146 7.46 -6.41 6.32
C THR A 146 7.61 -5.52 5.09
N ASP A 147 7.96 -4.28 5.32
CA ASP A 147 8.24 -3.32 4.25
C ASP A 147 9.40 -3.79 3.37
N ASP A 148 10.40 -4.48 3.89
CA ASP A 148 11.46 -5.14 3.14
C ASP A 148 10.98 -6.12 2.09
N VAL A 149 10.04 -7.00 2.47
CA VAL A 149 9.40 -7.95 1.54
C VAL A 149 8.62 -7.18 0.47
N LEU A 150 7.83 -6.19 0.89
CA LEU A 150 7.04 -5.35 -0.01
C LEU A 150 7.91 -4.55 -0.97
N ASN A 151 8.98 -3.92 -0.47
CA ASN A 151 9.94 -3.13 -1.24
C ASN A 151 10.60 -3.97 -2.34
N GLY A 152 10.87 -5.25 -2.07
CA GLY A 152 11.35 -6.19 -3.07
C GLY A 152 10.41 -6.34 -4.27
N TYR A 153 9.10 -6.51 -4.01
CA TYR A 153 8.08 -6.62 -5.06
C TYR A 153 7.82 -5.29 -5.76
N PHE A 154 7.68 -4.21 -5.01
CA PHE A 154 7.44 -2.88 -5.59
C PHE A 154 8.58 -2.42 -6.48
N SER A 155 9.83 -2.70 -6.12
CA SER A 155 11.00 -2.43 -6.96
C SER A 155 10.94 -3.20 -8.28
N ARG A 156 10.54 -4.47 -8.26
CA ARG A 156 10.38 -5.31 -9.46
C ARG A 156 9.26 -4.77 -10.36
N ILE A 157 8.10 -4.44 -9.77
CA ILE A 157 6.97 -3.86 -10.51
C ILE A 157 7.37 -2.52 -11.13
N GLN A 158 7.95 -1.59 -10.35
CA GLN A 158 8.36 -0.27 -10.85
C GLN A 158 9.42 -0.38 -11.95
N LYS A 159 10.35 -1.30 -11.83
CA LYS A 159 11.34 -1.57 -12.87
C LYS A 159 10.68 -2.07 -14.16
N ALA A 160 9.69 -2.94 -14.07
CA ALA A 160 8.97 -3.50 -15.20
C ALA A 160 8.11 -2.45 -15.92
N VAL A 161 7.36 -1.61 -15.18
CA VAL A 161 6.55 -0.54 -15.78
C VAL A 161 7.39 0.60 -16.34
N GLY A 162 8.61 0.78 -15.85
CA GLY A 162 9.59 1.73 -16.34
C GLY A 162 9.19 3.20 -16.14
N SER A 163 9.85 4.09 -16.88
CA SER A 163 9.65 5.55 -16.75
C SER A 163 8.34 6.04 -17.38
N LYS A 164 7.75 5.29 -18.27
CA LYS A 164 6.44 5.62 -18.90
C LYS A 164 5.26 5.19 -18.03
N GLY A 165 5.42 4.12 -17.24
CA GLY A 165 4.43 3.67 -16.27
C GLY A 165 4.52 4.37 -14.93
N CYS A 166 3.70 3.92 -13.98
CA CYS A 166 3.75 4.34 -12.59
C CYS A 166 3.33 3.21 -11.66
N LEU A 167 3.84 3.27 -10.42
CA LEU A 167 3.35 2.48 -9.29
C LEU A 167 2.97 3.46 -8.18
N LEU A 168 1.72 3.39 -7.74
CA LEU A 168 1.19 4.09 -6.57
C LEU A 168 0.80 3.07 -5.51
N VAL A 169 1.43 3.16 -4.35
CA VAL A 169 1.16 2.32 -3.19
C VAL A 169 0.47 3.14 -2.11
N VAL A 170 -0.61 2.63 -1.55
CA VAL A 170 -1.42 3.27 -0.50
C VAL A 170 -1.54 2.32 0.67
N ASN A 171 -1.03 2.75 1.84
CA ASN A 171 -1.03 1.96 3.07
C ASN A 171 -1.93 2.62 4.11
N ASP A 172 -3.15 2.10 4.26
CA ASP A 172 -4.09 2.49 5.32
C ASP A 172 -4.00 1.51 6.48
N ALA A 173 -2.84 1.54 7.13
CA ALA A 173 -2.46 0.74 8.29
C ALA A 173 -1.65 1.59 9.27
N CYS A 174 -1.53 1.15 10.51
CA CYS A 174 -0.72 1.78 11.55
C CYS A 174 0.49 0.91 11.85
N HIS A 175 1.67 1.50 11.86
CA HIS A 175 2.91 0.80 12.23
C HIS A 175 3.48 1.30 13.57
N SER A 176 2.71 2.12 14.32
CA SER A 176 3.23 2.77 15.51
C SER A 176 3.24 1.86 16.74
N GLY A 177 4.43 1.58 17.24
CA GLY A 177 4.66 1.29 18.66
C GLY A 177 4.62 2.60 19.48
N GLY A 178 3.56 3.40 19.34
CA GLY A 178 3.53 4.77 19.85
C GLY A 178 3.27 4.89 21.33
N LEU A 179 4.00 5.81 21.96
CA LEU A 179 3.99 6.18 23.38
C LEU A 179 2.72 6.94 23.83
N GLU A 180 1.53 6.48 23.50
CA GLU A 180 0.31 7.02 24.12
C GLU A 180 -0.13 6.11 25.29
N MET A 181 0.71 6.07 26.34
CA MET A 181 0.64 5.11 27.46
C MET A 181 -0.43 5.42 28.51
N ASP A 182 -1.23 6.49 28.37
CA ASP A 182 -2.17 6.93 29.40
C ASP A 182 -3.62 6.43 29.20
N GLU A 183 -3.91 5.72 28.09
CA GLU A 183 -5.25 5.22 27.81
C GLU A 183 -5.30 3.68 27.85
N THR A 184 -6.31 3.13 28.53
CA THR A 184 -6.54 1.68 28.46
C THR A 184 -7.07 1.30 27.07
N PRO A 185 -6.75 0.11 26.53
CA PRO A 185 -7.19 -0.31 25.19
C PRO A 185 -8.71 -0.17 24.95
N ASP A 186 -9.52 -0.36 25.98
CA ASP A 186 -10.98 -0.27 25.89
C ASP A 186 -11.51 1.18 25.76
N MET A 187 -10.68 2.19 26.04
CA MET A 187 -11.04 3.61 25.97
C MET A 187 -10.55 4.29 24.69
N MET A 188 -9.74 3.58 23.89
CA MET A 188 -9.18 4.17 22.68
C MET A 188 -10.19 4.23 21.54
N PRO A 189 -10.16 5.31 20.75
CA PRO A 189 -10.91 5.37 19.50
C PRO A 189 -10.50 4.22 18.55
N PRO A 190 -11.41 3.76 17.68
CA PRO A 190 -11.07 2.73 16.69
C PRO A 190 -9.83 3.10 15.87
N HIS A 191 -8.86 2.19 15.82
CA HIS A 191 -7.57 2.41 15.17
C HIS A 191 -7.04 1.11 14.51
N ARG A 192 -6.01 1.24 13.66
CA ARG A 192 -5.52 0.18 12.78
C ARG A 192 -4.10 -0.24 13.11
N GLY A 193 -3.91 -0.93 14.21
CA GLY A 193 -2.62 -1.43 14.67
C GLY A 193 -2.63 -1.74 16.14
N THR A 194 -1.44 -1.87 16.71
CA THR A 194 -1.21 -2.06 18.14
C THR A 194 -0.03 -1.20 18.57
N PHE A 195 0.04 -0.87 19.87
CA PHE A 195 1.16 -0.14 20.47
C PHE A 195 2.34 -1.05 20.80
N ASP A 196 2.10 -2.35 20.87
CA ASP A 196 3.13 -3.33 21.17
C ASP A 196 3.82 -3.77 19.88
N ALA A 197 5.14 -3.60 19.83
CA ALA A 197 5.93 -4.19 18.77
C ALA A 197 5.91 -5.73 18.87
N PHE A 198 5.99 -6.40 17.72
CA PHE A 198 6.16 -7.84 17.67
C PHE A 198 7.61 -8.20 17.96
N GLU A 199 7.89 -8.44 19.23
CA GLU A 199 9.22 -8.79 19.71
C GLU A 199 9.55 -10.24 19.37
N GLN A 200 10.44 -10.45 18.41
CA GLN A 200 10.97 -11.77 18.07
C GLN A 200 12.47 -11.88 18.33
N PRO A 201 12.99 -13.08 18.63
CA PRO A 201 14.42 -13.26 18.79
C PRO A 201 15.18 -12.82 17.55
N PHE A 202 16.22 -12.00 17.74
CA PHE A 202 17.13 -11.62 16.68
C PHE A 202 17.93 -12.84 16.19
N LYS A 203 17.81 -13.15 14.88
CA LYS A 203 18.44 -14.35 14.28
C LYS A 203 19.86 -14.12 13.80
N GLY A 204 20.34 -12.88 13.90
CA GLY A 204 21.63 -12.47 13.35
C GLY A 204 21.54 -12.01 11.90
N ARG A 205 22.38 -11.06 11.53
CA ARG A 205 22.42 -10.49 10.18
C ARG A 205 22.94 -11.51 9.18
N THR A 206 22.19 -11.78 8.14
CA THR A 206 22.59 -12.67 7.03
C THR A 206 23.19 -11.90 5.85
N ALA A 207 22.93 -10.61 5.75
CA ALA A 207 23.42 -9.72 4.70
C ALA A 207 23.89 -8.38 5.29
N LYS A 208 24.61 -7.58 4.48
CA LYS A 208 24.86 -6.18 4.83
C LYS A 208 23.57 -5.41 4.67
N PRO A 209 23.18 -4.62 5.69
CA PRO A 209 22.01 -3.76 5.58
C PRO A 209 22.23 -2.71 4.48
N GLU A 210 21.21 -2.47 3.67
CA GLU A 210 21.22 -1.47 2.61
C GLU A 210 19.97 -0.61 2.71
N VAL A 211 20.16 0.71 2.76
CA VAL A 211 19.04 1.66 2.65
C VAL A 211 18.48 1.60 1.23
N ARG A 212 17.28 1.11 1.08
CA ARG A 212 16.62 0.98 -0.22
C ARG A 212 16.02 2.31 -0.67
N GLN A 213 16.36 2.74 -1.87
CA GLN A 213 15.74 3.92 -2.46
C GLN A 213 14.38 3.57 -3.05
N VAL A 214 13.32 4.19 -2.52
CA VAL A 214 11.97 4.08 -3.08
C VAL A 214 11.93 4.73 -4.46
N SER A 215 11.55 3.98 -5.48
CA SER A 215 11.45 4.43 -6.88
C SER A 215 10.01 4.57 -7.38
N TRP A 216 9.03 4.40 -6.51
CA TRP A 216 7.58 4.54 -6.74
C TRP A 216 6.98 5.62 -5.82
N VAL A 217 5.70 5.92 -6.01
CA VAL A 217 4.95 6.79 -5.10
C VAL A 217 4.32 5.94 -4.00
N SER A 218 4.61 6.24 -2.75
CA SER A 218 4.02 5.60 -1.58
C SER A 218 3.34 6.64 -0.70
N ILE A 219 2.11 6.36 -0.26
CA ILE A 219 1.32 7.20 0.65
C ILE A 219 0.85 6.33 1.81
N SER A 220 1.20 6.74 3.03
CA SER A 220 0.80 6.07 4.26
C SER A 220 -0.12 6.96 5.08
N ALA A 221 -1.07 6.35 5.80
CA ALA A 221 -2.12 7.04 6.54
C ALA A 221 -1.59 7.91 7.68
N CYS A 222 -0.45 7.56 8.25
CA CYS A 222 0.19 8.29 9.34
C CYS A 222 1.71 8.12 9.30
N LYS A 223 2.42 8.87 10.12
CA LYS A 223 3.84 8.66 10.37
C LYS A 223 4.04 7.42 11.24
N SER A 224 5.23 6.81 11.17
CA SER A 224 5.57 5.57 11.89
C SER A 224 5.32 5.62 13.41
N PHE A 225 5.41 6.79 14.02
CA PHE A 225 5.14 7.03 15.45
C PHE A 225 3.74 7.56 15.77
N GLN A 226 2.83 7.61 14.78
CA GLN A 226 1.45 8.10 14.96
C GLN A 226 0.45 6.96 14.79
N THR A 227 -0.66 7.05 15.52
CA THR A 227 -1.78 6.12 15.39
C THR A 227 -2.61 6.42 14.15
N ASN A 228 -3.00 5.41 13.40
CA ASN A 228 -3.95 5.50 12.30
C ASN A 228 -5.38 5.26 12.84
N TYR A 229 -6.12 6.34 13.08
CA TYR A 229 -7.49 6.28 13.55
C TYR A 229 -8.48 6.03 12.41
N GLU A 230 -9.54 5.29 12.71
CA GLU A 230 -10.69 5.20 11.82
C GLU A 230 -11.55 6.47 11.93
N VAL A 231 -12.27 6.77 10.85
CA VAL A 231 -13.14 7.94 10.77
C VAL A 231 -14.59 7.53 10.58
N LYS A 232 -15.51 8.19 11.30
CA LYS A 232 -16.95 8.00 11.12
C LYS A 232 -17.51 9.08 10.21
N VAL A 233 -18.08 8.67 9.08
CA VAL A 233 -18.72 9.56 8.10
C VAL A 233 -20.09 8.98 7.75
N ASP A 234 -21.14 9.80 7.83
CA ASP A 234 -22.53 9.43 7.52
C ASP A 234 -23.02 8.17 8.26
N GLY A 235 -22.53 7.97 9.49
CA GLY A 235 -22.89 6.83 10.33
C GLY A 235 -22.03 5.57 10.15
N GLU A 236 -21.20 5.50 9.14
CA GLU A 236 -20.32 4.37 8.83
C GLU A 236 -18.86 4.66 9.20
N MET A 237 -18.10 3.63 9.59
CA MET A 237 -16.68 3.72 9.88
C MET A 237 -15.85 3.41 8.64
N TYR A 238 -14.73 4.12 8.48
CA TYR A 238 -13.77 3.94 7.38
C TYR A 238 -12.35 4.13 7.86
N GLY A 239 -11.39 3.55 7.14
CA GLY A 239 -10.01 4.00 7.20
C GLY A 239 -9.89 5.42 6.67
N ARG A 240 -9.17 6.24 7.42
CA ARG A 240 -9.08 7.67 7.11
C ARG A 240 -8.43 7.92 5.75
N LEU A 241 -7.36 7.19 5.42
CA LEU A 241 -6.71 7.31 4.13
C LEU A 241 -7.56 6.73 3.00
N SER A 242 -8.16 5.57 3.19
CA SER A 242 -9.06 4.95 2.21
C SER A 242 -10.23 5.85 1.86
N TYR A 243 -10.84 6.49 2.86
CA TYR A 243 -11.90 7.46 2.64
C TYR A 243 -11.39 8.67 1.85
N ALA A 244 -10.29 9.31 2.29
CA ALA A 244 -9.73 10.47 1.61
C ALA A 244 -9.31 10.13 0.16
N MET A 245 -8.70 8.96 -0.08
CA MET A 245 -8.35 8.48 -1.43
C MET A 245 -9.59 8.39 -2.33
N SER A 246 -10.71 7.87 -1.82
CA SER A 246 -11.95 7.73 -2.59
C SER A 246 -12.53 9.07 -3.07
N ARG A 247 -12.15 10.17 -2.41
CA ARG A 247 -12.61 11.52 -2.73
C ARG A 247 -11.62 12.31 -3.59
N CYS A 248 -10.34 12.05 -3.43
CA CYS A 248 -9.28 12.88 -4.01
C CYS A 248 -8.62 12.26 -5.25
N PHE A 249 -8.61 10.92 -5.37
CA PHE A 249 -7.94 10.25 -6.49
C PHE A 249 -8.69 10.45 -7.80
N LYS A 250 -7.94 10.82 -8.82
CA LYS A 250 -8.42 10.94 -10.21
C LYS A 250 -7.28 10.72 -11.20
N PRO A 251 -7.55 10.21 -12.40
CA PRO A 251 -6.56 10.10 -13.46
C PRO A 251 -5.94 11.45 -13.80
N GLY A 252 -4.65 11.42 -14.14
CA GLY A 252 -3.91 12.64 -14.48
C GLY A 252 -3.41 13.46 -13.29
N ILE A 253 -3.77 13.08 -12.04
CA ILE A 253 -3.24 13.76 -10.86
C ILE A 253 -1.77 13.42 -10.65
N SER A 254 -0.93 14.40 -10.33
CA SER A 254 0.43 14.14 -9.89
C SER A 254 0.49 13.73 -8.42
N ALA A 255 1.63 13.13 -8.00
CA ALA A 255 1.81 12.76 -6.59
C ALA A 255 1.72 13.98 -5.65
N GLU A 256 2.30 15.11 -6.05
CA GLU A 256 2.29 16.36 -5.27
C GLU A 256 0.86 16.91 -5.12
N GLU A 257 0.08 16.94 -6.21
CA GLU A 257 -1.32 17.38 -6.18
C GLU A 257 -2.20 16.44 -5.35
N LEU A 258 -2.00 15.12 -5.49
CA LEU A 258 -2.74 14.11 -4.71
C LEU A 258 -2.49 14.29 -3.21
N VAL A 259 -1.21 14.38 -2.79
CA VAL A 259 -0.86 14.56 -1.37
C VAL A 259 -1.43 15.87 -0.82
N LYS A 260 -1.41 16.95 -1.62
CA LYS A 260 -2.04 18.22 -1.24
C LYS A 260 -3.55 18.05 -1.04
N ALA A 261 -4.25 17.42 -1.97
CA ALA A 261 -5.68 17.19 -1.88
C ALA A 261 -6.03 16.30 -0.67
N LEU A 262 -5.27 15.22 -0.44
CA LEU A 262 -5.45 14.35 0.72
C LEU A 262 -5.21 15.11 2.05
N SER A 263 -4.20 15.98 2.09
CA SER A 263 -3.92 16.78 3.28
C SER A 263 -5.04 17.76 3.61
N GLU A 264 -5.68 18.34 2.59
CA GLU A 264 -6.85 19.19 2.79
C GLU A 264 -8.09 18.38 3.23
N GLU A 265 -8.31 17.21 2.62
CA GLU A 265 -9.40 16.30 3.04
C GLU A 265 -9.22 15.85 4.50
N TYR A 266 -7.99 15.51 4.91
CA TYR A 266 -7.69 15.14 6.29
C TYR A 266 -8.07 16.21 7.32
N LYS A 267 -7.97 17.49 6.99
CA LYS A 267 -8.38 18.60 7.87
C LYS A 267 -9.90 18.67 8.05
N GLN A 268 -10.66 18.17 7.07
CA GLN A 268 -12.12 18.17 7.10
C GLN A 268 -12.70 16.94 7.81
N LEU A 269 -11.92 15.87 7.91
CA LEU A 269 -12.36 14.62 8.53
C LEU A 269 -12.29 14.71 10.06
N PRO A 270 -13.31 14.19 10.79
CA PRO A 270 -13.28 14.13 12.24
C PRO A 270 -12.01 13.48 12.78
N MET A 271 -11.46 14.02 13.85
CA MET A 271 -10.32 13.47 14.59
C MET A 271 -10.68 13.35 16.06
N PRO A 272 -10.29 12.29 16.76
CA PRO A 272 -10.45 12.21 18.21
C PRO A 272 -9.74 13.38 18.90
N GLU A 273 -10.32 13.89 20.00
CA GLU A 273 -9.80 15.05 20.71
C GLU A 273 -8.36 14.82 21.18
N GLY A 274 -7.51 15.83 20.99
CA GLY A 274 -6.09 15.76 21.38
C GLY A 274 -5.22 14.86 20.50
N LYS A 275 -5.76 14.17 19.48
CA LYS A 275 -5.01 13.27 18.61
C LYS A 275 -4.53 13.97 17.33
N VAL A 276 -3.41 13.49 16.80
CA VAL A 276 -2.82 14.00 15.55
C VAL A 276 -2.49 12.84 14.63
N GLN A 277 -2.91 12.97 13.37
CA GLN A 277 -2.58 12.01 12.31
C GLN A 277 -2.20 12.77 11.06
N THR A 278 -0.98 12.55 10.60
CA THR A 278 -0.40 13.26 9.45
C THR A 278 0.00 12.27 8.39
N LEU A 279 -0.46 12.46 7.16
CA LEU A 279 -0.03 11.66 6.01
C LEU A 279 1.49 11.64 5.91
N GLN A 280 2.05 10.49 5.58
CA GLN A 280 3.42 10.35 5.14
C GLN A 280 3.43 9.98 3.67
N TYR A 281 4.35 10.55 2.90
CA TYR A 281 4.52 10.14 1.51
C TYR A 281 5.98 10.15 1.10
N VAL A 282 6.30 9.25 0.20
CA VAL A 282 7.59 9.17 -0.47
C VAL A 282 7.34 9.16 -1.97
N SER A 283 8.08 9.97 -2.69
CA SER A 283 8.03 10.02 -4.15
C SER A 283 9.40 10.38 -4.71
N PRO A 284 9.90 9.65 -5.71
CA PRO A 284 11.10 10.07 -6.43
C PRO A 284 10.89 11.46 -7.04
N GLU A 285 11.92 12.29 -7.05
CA GLU A 285 11.86 13.67 -7.59
C GLU A 285 11.25 13.72 -9.01
N ARG A 286 11.65 12.75 -9.87
CA ARG A 286 11.12 12.60 -11.23
C ARG A 286 9.63 12.29 -11.32
N SER A 287 9.04 11.76 -10.24
CA SER A 287 7.64 11.32 -10.18
C SER A 287 6.73 12.32 -9.51
N LYS A 288 7.27 13.26 -8.71
CA LYS A 288 6.48 14.20 -7.91
C LYS A 288 5.43 14.98 -8.71
N ARG A 289 5.85 15.49 -9.89
CA ARG A 289 5.02 16.32 -10.77
C ARG A 289 4.54 15.61 -12.01
N LYS A 290 4.90 14.34 -12.17
CA LYS A 290 4.42 13.52 -13.28
C LYS A 290 2.96 13.14 -13.01
N ALA A 291 2.11 13.36 -13.99
CA ALA A 291 0.75 12.89 -13.95
C ALA A 291 0.70 11.35 -13.94
N MET A 292 -0.13 10.80 -13.08
CA MET A 292 -0.33 9.36 -12.92
C MET A 292 -1.68 8.97 -13.53
N PHE A 293 -1.80 7.74 -14.01
CA PHE A 293 -3.04 7.17 -14.53
C PHE A 293 -3.71 8.04 -15.62
N GLN A 294 -2.90 8.66 -16.50
CA GLN A 294 -3.41 9.36 -17.67
C GLN A 294 -3.90 8.38 -18.75
N ASP A 295 -4.92 8.80 -19.49
CA ASP A 295 -5.23 8.26 -20.81
C ASP A 295 -4.25 8.90 -21.80
N ASP A 296 -3.66 8.12 -22.71
CA ASP A 296 -2.80 8.61 -23.79
C ASP A 296 -3.64 9.31 -24.86
#